data_8bac9840bbc4e310ebf81f9834a95708
#
_entry.id   8bac9840bbc4e310ebf81f9834a95708
#
_cell.length_a   1.000
_cell.length_b   1.000
_cell.length_c   1.000
_cell.angle_alpha   90.00
_cell.angle_beta   90.00
_cell.angle_gamma   90.00
#
_symmetry.space_group_name_H-M   'P 1'
#
loop_
_entity.id
_entity.type
_entity.pdbx_description
1 polymer ?
#
loop_
_entity_poly.entity_id
_entity_poly.type
_entity_poly.pdbx_seq_one_letter_code
_entity_poly.pdbx_strand_id
1 'polypeptide(L)'
;MKSSKELSLDAKILEKIRSLNLSGKTEQLAEFLLKDDEIQAMQEYANVVTIVRLKYNDHGPVHMRTVALNSLIMMELIRRADVKTSLEKEEAGDFEDSLSAVLCGAFLHDMGMSVGRQDHELHSIYMAYPILSRILSEVYNQSTQKKVMIRSLAMEAIAGHMGTRTIHSLEAGIVQVADGCDMKKGRARIPLAIAGGPRIGDIHQYSAHAIEGLAIEAGKEKPISIRVDMSSEVGLFQVEEVLLNKIASGTAKSYIELYAILNGGEPKRYL
;
A
#
# COMPACT_ATOMS: atom_id res chain seq x y z
N MET A 1 -21.87 4.82 1.07
CA MET A 1 -22.03 4.07 -0.23
C MET A 1 -20.72 4.18 -0.99
N LYS A 2 -20.14 3.06 -1.42
CA LYS A 2 -18.88 3.04 -2.15
C LYS A 2 -18.98 3.74 -3.52
N SER A 3 -17.93 4.47 -3.88
CA SER A 3 -17.79 5.07 -5.20
C SER A 3 -17.55 4.00 -6.30
N SER A 4 -17.78 4.37 -7.57
CA SER A 4 -17.49 3.48 -8.70
C SER A 4 -16.02 3.04 -8.77
N LYS A 5 -15.09 3.89 -8.31
CA LYS A 5 -13.66 3.58 -8.26
C LYS A 5 -13.33 2.57 -7.17
N GLU A 6 -13.95 2.67 -5.99
CA GLU A 6 -13.81 1.68 -4.92
C GLU A 6 -14.33 0.31 -5.38
N LEU A 7 -15.53 0.26 -5.98
CA LEU A 7 -16.10 -0.99 -6.50
C LEU A 7 -15.21 -1.63 -7.59
N SER A 8 -14.63 -0.83 -8.46
CA SER A 8 -13.68 -1.32 -9.48
C SER A 8 -12.41 -1.89 -8.85
N LEU A 9 -11.87 -1.25 -7.80
CA LEU A 9 -10.69 -1.74 -7.09
C LEU A 9 -11.02 -3.00 -6.29
N ASP A 10 -12.18 -3.06 -5.64
CA ASP A 10 -12.65 -4.26 -4.93
C ASP A 10 -12.69 -5.48 -5.88
N ALA A 11 -13.25 -5.30 -7.08
CA ALA A 11 -13.29 -6.36 -8.09
C ALA A 11 -11.89 -6.81 -8.53
N LYS A 12 -10.98 -5.86 -8.80
CA LYS A 12 -9.58 -6.15 -9.20
C LYS A 12 -8.79 -6.87 -8.10
N ILE A 13 -9.00 -6.51 -6.83
CA ILE A 13 -8.35 -7.16 -5.68
C ILE A 13 -8.79 -8.62 -5.62
N LEU A 14 -10.09 -8.90 -5.67
CA LEU A 14 -10.62 -10.26 -5.62
C LEU A 14 -10.17 -11.08 -6.85
N GLU A 15 -10.21 -10.49 -8.05
CA GLU A 15 -9.71 -11.14 -9.27
C GLU A 15 -8.22 -11.50 -9.15
N LYS A 16 -7.39 -10.58 -8.64
CA LYS A 16 -5.97 -10.81 -8.43
C LYS A 16 -5.72 -11.95 -7.44
N ILE A 17 -6.42 -11.99 -6.31
CA ILE A 17 -6.30 -13.07 -5.32
C ILE A 17 -6.70 -14.41 -5.93
N ARG A 18 -7.82 -14.48 -6.65
CA ARG A 18 -8.29 -15.71 -7.33
C ARG A 18 -7.28 -16.23 -8.35
N SER A 19 -6.63 -15.33 -9.09
CA SER A 19 -5.62 -15.70 -10.10
C SER A 19 -4.39 -16.39 -9.50
N LEU A 20 -4.15 -16.25 -8.19
CA LEU A 20 -3.04 -16.91 -7.49
C LEU A 20 -3.30 -18.38 -7.15
N ASN A 21 -4.54 -18.87 -7.30
CA ASN A 21 -4.94 -20.26 -7.04
C ASN A 21 -4.48 -20.77 -5.65
N LEU A 22 -4.82 -20.03 -4.60
CA LEU A 22 -4.52 -20.35 -3.20
C LEU A 22 -5.64 -21.15 -2.53
N SER A 23 -5.51 -21.45 -1.23
CA SER A 23 -6.51 -22.24 -0.48
C SER A 23 -7.87 -21.54 -0.29
N GLY A 24 -7.92 -20.23 -0.55
CA GLY A 24 -9.09 -19.39 -0.42
C GLY A 24 -9.20 -18.60 0.88
N LYS A 25 -8.27 -18.76 1.84
CA LYS A 25 -8.28 -18.00 3.09
C LYS A 25 -8.04 -16.51 2.86
N THR A 26 -7.09 -16.16 1.99
CA THR A 26 -6.86 -14.76 1.63
C THR A 26 -8.05 -14.15 0.90
N GLU A 27 -8.78 -14.92 0.07
CA GLU A 27 -10.00 -14.44 -0.58
C GLU A 27 -11.08 -14.14 0.45
N GLN A 28 -11.33 -15.08 1.37
CA GLN A 28 -12.27 -14.89 2.47
C GLN A 28 -11.91 -13.68 3.33
N LEU A 29 -10.61 -13.52 3.66
CA LEU A 29 -10.11 -12.36 4.40
C LEU A 29 -10.35 -11.05 3.65
N ALA A 30 -10.08 -11.02 2.35
CA ALA A 30 -10.35 -9.87 1.50
C ALA A 30 -11.83 -9.50 1.49
N GLU A 31 -12.72 -10.48 1.40
CA GLU A 31 -14.17 -10.23 1.47
C GLU A 31 -14.59 -9.57 2.78
N PHE A 32 -14.03 -10.01 3.93
CA PHE A 32 -14.27 -9.35 5.21
C PHE A 32 -13.77 -7.91 5.20
N LEU A 33 -12.51 -7.68 4.81
CA LEU A 33 -11.92 -6.34 4.77
C LEU A 33 -12.70 -5.38 3.85
N LEU A 34 -13.16 -5.88 2.71
CA LEU A 34 -13.91 -5.09 1.72
C LEU A 34 -15.35 -4.78 2.15
N LYS A 35 -15.99 -5.66 2.94
CA LYS A 35 -17.41 -5.53 3.32
C LYS A 35 -17.61 -4.94 4.72
N ASP A 36 -16.55 -4.75 5.49
CA ASP A 36 -16.61 -4.29 6.87
C ASP A 36 -16.97 -2.80 6.95
N ASP A 37 -18.10 -2.49 7.56
CA ASP A 37 -18.61 -1.12 7.67
C ASP A 37 -17.76 -0.24 8.59
N GLU A 38 -17.13 -0.82 9.63
CA GLU A 38 -16.24 -0.10 10.55
C GLU A 38 -14.97 0.34 9.81
N ILE A 39 -14.34 -0.56 9.04
CA ILE A 39 -13.18 -0.24 8.19
C ILE A 39 -13.55 0.86 7.20
N GLN A 40 -14.66 0.70 6.49
CA GLN A 40 -15.11 1.68 5.49
C GLN A 40 -15.32 3.06 6.13
N ALA A 41 -16.01 3.12 7.28
CA ALA A 41 -16.27 4.38 7.99
C ALA A 41 -14.98 5.05 8.50
N MET A 42 -14.03 4.27 9.02
CA MET A 42 -12.73 4.79 9.48
C MET A 42 -11.92 5.34 8.31
N GLN A 43 -11.86 4.65 7.18
CA GLN A 43 -11.16 5.10 5.98
C GLN A 43 -11.79 6.37 5.40
N GLU A 44 -13.12 6.45 5.35
CA GLU A 44 -13.84 7.64 4.91
C GLU A 44 -13.57 8.84 5.84
N TYR A 45 -13.57 8.62 7.16
CA TYR A 45 -13.28 9.69 8.11
C TYR A 45 -11.80 10.12 8.10
N ALA A 46 -10.87 9.19 7.94
CA ALA A 46 -9.45 9.50 7.72
C ALA A 46 -9.29 10.43 6.51
N ASN A 47 -10.03 10.16 5.43
CA ASN A 47 -10.02 11.01 4.23
C ASN A 47 -10.61 12.41 4.49
N VAL A 48 -11.67 12.51 5.26
CA VAL A 48 -12.24 13.81 5.65
C VAL A 48 -11.21 14.62 6.46
N VAL A 49 -10.55 14.01 7.44
CA VAL A 49 -9.50 14.67 8.22
C VAL A 49 -8.34 15.12 7.33
N THR A 50 -7.82 14.26 6.49
CA THR A 50 -6.69 14.56 5.62
C THR A 50 -6.99 15.67 4.62
N ILE A 51 -8.11 15.59 3.92
CA ILE A 51 -8.44 16.54 2.85
C ILE A 51 -8.99 17.85 3.45
N VAL A 52 -9.97 17.76 4.34
CA VAL A 52 -10.70 18.95 4.78
C VAL A 52 -9.95 19.70 5.87
N ARG A 53 -9.44 18.97 6.88
CA ARG A 53 -8.79 19.58 8.05
C ARG A 53 -7.30 19.88 7.80
N LEU A 54 -6.55 18.91 7.23
CA LEU A 54 -5.10 19.00 7.09
C LEU A 54 -4.66 19.53 5.71
N LYS A 55 -5.53 19.49 4.69
CA LYS A 55 -5.24 19.90 3.31
C LYS A 55 -4.13 19.05 2.66
N TYR A 56 -4.07 17.77 3.00
CA TYR A 56 -3.18 16.78 2.41
C TYR A 56 -3.86 16.00 1.27
N ASN A 57 -3.11 15.12 0.62
CA ASN A 57 -3.61 14.20 -0.40
C ASN A 57 -4.59 13.18 0.19
N ASP A 58 -5.32 12.47 -0.70
CA ASP A 58 -6.25 11.40 -0.34
C ASP A 58 -5.54 10.26 0.44
N HIS A 59 -6.05 9.94 1.63
CA HIS A 59 -5.65 8.81 2.48
C HIS A 59 -6.89 7.98 2.86
N GLY A 60 -7.87 7.95 1.98
CA GLY A 60 -9.14 7.28 2.20
C GLY A 60 -9.26 5.91 1.53
N PRO A 61 -10.51 5.43 1.35
CA PRO A 61 -10.80 4.08 0.86
C PRO A 61 -10.16 3.75 -0.49
N VAL A 62 -10.05 4.71 -1.41
CA VAL A 62 -9.45 4.52 -2.73
C VAL A 62 -7.95 4.32 -2.62
N HIS A 63 -7.26 5.10 -1.78
CA HIS A 63 -5.84 4.96 -1.52
C HIS A 63 -5.51 3.58 -0.95
N MET A 64 -6.16 3.18 0.14
CA MET A 64 -5.87 1.91 0.79
C MET A 64 -6.13 0.70 -0.11
N ARG A 65 -7.17 0.76 -0.96
CA ARG A 65 -7.43 -0.27 -1.99
C ARG A 65 -6.37 -0.29 -3.09
N THR A 66 -5.86 0.88 -3.49
CA THR A 66 -4.77 0.98 -4.47
C THR A 66 -3.49 0.38 -3.89
N VAL A 67 -3.16 0.68 -2.64
CA VAL A 67 -2.00 0.09 -1.94
C VAL A 67 -2.15 -1.42 -1.82
N ALA A 68 -3.33 -1.91 -1.47
CA ALA A 68 -3.61 -3.35 -1.42
C ALA A 68 -3.41 -4.03 -2.79
N LEU A 69 -3.93 -3.45 -3.87
CA LEU A 69 -3.76 -3.99 -5.22
C LEU A 69 -2.28 -3.98 -5.66
N ASN A 70 -1.57 -2.88 -5.42
CA ASN A 70 -0.13 -2.78 -5.70
C ASN A 70 0.66 -3.84 -4.93
N SER A 71 0.35 -4.03 -3.65
CA SER A 71 0.98 -5.05 -2.80
C SER A 71 0.73 -6.46 -3.33
N LEU A 72 -0.49 -6.79 -3.76
CA LEU A 72 -0.83 -8.09 -4.35
C LEU A 72 -0.08 -8.34 -5.66
N ILE A 73 0.09 -7.32 -6.50
CA ILE A 73 0.89 -7.41 -7.74
C ILE A 73 2.36 -7.70 -7.38
N MET A 74 2.93 -6.97 -6.43
CA MET A 74 4.32 -7.18 -6.00
C MET A 74 4.52 -8.56 -5.40
N MET A 75 3.61 -9.04 -4.55
CA MET A 75 3.68 -10.39 -3.97
C MET A 75 3.59 -11.48 -5.04
N GLU A 76 2.76 -11.32 -6.06
CA GLU A 76 2.73 -12.24 -7.20
C GLU A 76 4.07 -12.29 -7.92
N LEU A 77 4.71 -11.14 -8.17
CA LEU A 77 6.01 -11.06 -8.83
C LEU A 77 7.12 -11.72 -7.99
N ILE A 78 7.11 -11.52 -6.67
CA ILE A 78 8.00 -12.20 -5.72
C ILE A 78 7.83 -13.72 -5.81
N ARG A 79 6.59 -14.21 -5.80
CA ARG A 79 6.29 -15.65 -5.92
C ARG A 79 6.73 -16.22 -7.26
N ARG A 80 6.49 -15.51 -8.37
CA ARG A 80 6.90 -15.94 -9.72
C ARG A 80 8.41 -16.03 -9.87
N ALA A 81 9.16 -15.23 -9.13
CA ALA A 81 10.62 -15.26 -9.10
C ALA A 81 11.19 -16.27 -8.09
N ASP A 82 10.34 -17.13 -7.50
CA ASP A 82 10.71 -18.13 -6.48
C ASP A 82 11.42 -17.52 -5.25
N VAL A 83 11.09 -16.28 -4.90
CA VAL A 83 11.59 -15.61 -3.71
C VAL A 83 10.70 -15.95 -2.54
N LYS A 84 11.29 -16.59 -1.52
CA LYS A 84 10.58 -16.90 -0.27
C LYS A 84 10.26 -15.63 0.51
N THR A 85 9.04 -15.58 1.04
CA THR A 85 8.60 -14.56 2.01
C THR A 85 9.31 -14.71 3.35
N SER A 86 9.11 -13.77 4.27
CA SER A 86 9.74 -13.90 5.61
C SER A 86 9.19 -15.11 6.36
N LEU A 87 7.86 -15.30 6.36
CA LEU A 87 7.24 -16.46 7.02
C LEU A 87 7.70 -17.80 6.44
N GLU A 88 7.91 -17.88 5.12
CA GLU A 88 8.44 -19.10 4.48
C GLU A 88 9.92 -19.36 4.83
N LYS A 89 10.75 -18.30 4.98
CA LYS A 89 12.15 -18.43 5.40
C LYS A 89 12.29 -18.85 6.86
N GLU A 90 11.38 -18.38 7.69
CA GLU A 90 11.31 -18.66 9.12
C GLU A 90 10.64 -20.01 9.42
N GLU A 91 10.11 -20.70 8.40
CA GLU A 91 9.31 -21.91 8.54
C GLU A 91 8.11 -21.74 9.49
N ALA A 92 7.63 -20.50 9.62
CA ALA A 92 6.54 -20.11 10.50
C ALA A 92 5.16 -20.15 9.82
N GLY A 93 5.12 -19.94 8.50
CA GLY A 93 3.91 -19.92 7.69
C GLY A 93 4.19 -20.15 6.22
N ASP A 94 3.17 -20.06 5.41
CA ASP A 94 3.24 -20.22 3.97
C ASP A 94 3.05 -18.87 3.23
N PHE A 95 3.15 -18.90 1.90
CA PHE A 95 2.95 -17.72 1.07
C PHE A 95 1.55 -17.10 1.27
N GLU A 96 0.51 -17.91 1.47
CA GLU A 96 -0.85 -17.39 1.67
C GLU A 96 -1.00 -16.68 3.01
N ASP A 97 -0.31 -17.12 4.07
CA ASP A 97 -0.26 -16.44 5.36
C ASP A 97 0.42 -15.07 5.23
N SER A 98 1.55 -15.01 4.51
CA SER A 98 2.26 -13.75 4.18
C SER A 98 1.38 -12.79 3.38
N LEU A 99 0.69 -13.30 2.36
CA LEU A 99 -0.21 -12.51 1.53
C LEU A 99 -1.37 -11.93 2.35
N SER A 100 -1.93 -12.73 3.27
CA SER A 100 -2.98 -12.30 4.21
C SER A 100 -2.48 -11.16 5.12
N ALA A 101 -1.26 -11.25 5.64
CA ALA A 101 -0.67 -10.20 6.46
C ALA A 101 -0.44 -8.90 5.65
N VAL A 102 0.10 -9.01 4.45
CA VAL A 102 0.28 -7.89 3.51
C VAL A 102 -1.04 -7.20 3.20
N LEU A 103 -2.09 -7.98 2.91
CA LEU A 103 -3.41 -7.44 2.62
C LEU A 103 -3.99 -6.68 3.81
N CYS A 104 -3.92 -7.24 5.01
CA CYS A 104 -4.33 -6.58 6.25
C CYS A 104 -3.57 -5.28 6.48
N GLY A 105 -2.24 -5.31 6.36
CA GLY A 105 -1.40 -4.12 6.51
C GLY A 105 -1.78 -3.03 5.53
N ALA A 106 -1.92 -3.36 4.25
CA ALA A 106 -2.27 -2.41 3.19
C ALA A 106 -3.65 -1.77 3.38
N PHE A 107 -4.64 -2.52 3.87
CA PHE A 107 -6.00 -1.99 4.10
C PHE A 107 -6.10 -1.08 5.33
N LEU A 108 -5.21 -1.22 6.31
CA LEU A 108 -5.36 -0.60 7.62
C LEU A 108 -4.25 0.39 7.97
N HIS A 109 -3.22 0.56 7.10
CA HIS A 109 -2.03 1.33 7.45
C HIS A 109 -2.30 2.81 7.80
N ASP A 110 -3.26 3.43 7.15
CA ASP A 110 -3.55 4.86 7.26
C ASP A 110 -4.80 5.20 8.10
N MET A 111 -5.42 4.21 8.77
CA MET A 111 -6.63 4.45 9.58
C MET A 111 -6.40 5.50 10.69
N GLY A 112 -5.19 5.59 11.22
CA GLY A 112 -4.78 6.56 12.22
C GLY A 112 -4.80 8.01 11.74
N MET A 113 -4.85 8.25 10.42
CA MET A 113 -5.08 9.58 9.86
C MET A 113 -6.43 10.18 10.29
N SER A 114 -7.37 9.37 10.74
CA SER A 114 -8.62 9.83 11.36
C SER A 114 -8.39 10.58 12.69
N VAL A 115 -7.27 10.34 13.37
CA VAL A 115 -6.83 11.04 14.59
C VAL A 115 -5.98 12.26 14.22
N GLY A 116 -4.99 12.07 13.34
CA GLY A 116 -4.09 13.12 12.90
C GLY A 116 -2.89 12.59 12.13
N ARG A 117 -2.06 13.50 11.61
CA ARG A 117 -0.89 13.12 10.79
C ARG A 117 0.27 12.60 11.63
N GLN A 118 0.52 13.21 12.78
CA GLN A 118 1.64 12.83 13.63
C GLN A 118 1.38 11.43 14.22
N ASP A 119 2.36 10.55 14.11
CA ASP A 119 2.31 9.18 14.64
C ASP A 119 1.07 8.38 14.19
N HIS A 120 0.49 8.73 13.01
CA HIS A 120 -0.71 8.06 12.51
C HIS A 120 -0.50 6.56 12.31
N GLU A 121 0.72 6.11 12.01
CA GLU A 121 1.08 4.70 11.92
C GLU A 121 0.89 3.97 13.24
N LEU A 122 1.17 4.63 14.40
CA LEU A 122 0.90 4.06 15.71
C LEU A 122 -0.59 4.08 16.06
N HIS A 123 -1.28 5.18 15.73
CA HIS A 123 -2.74 5.23 15.87
C HIS A 123 -3.42 4.16 15.03
N SER A 124 -2.91 3.90 13.81
CA SER A 124 -3.41 2.82 12.94
C SER A 124 -3.26 1.45 13.60
N ILE A 125 -2.14 1.16 14.31
CA ILE A 125 -1.95 -0.09 15.06
C ILE A 125 -3.04 -0.26 16.13
N TYR A 126 -3.29 0.76 16.94
CA TYR A 126 -4.30 0.69 18.00
C TYR A 126 -5.69 0.42 17.44
N MET A 127 -6.04 1.06 16.32
CA MET A 127 -7.32 0.86 15.65
C MET A 127 -7.41 -0.48 14.93
N ALA A 128 -6.33 -0.92 14.29
CA ALA A 128 -6.29 -2.17 13.53
C ALA A 128 -6.32 -3.42 14.42
N TYR A 129 -5.75 -3.37 15.64
CA TYR A 129 -5.64 -4.55 16.52
C TYR A 129 -6.98 -5.24 16.80
N PRO A 130 -8.04 -4.55 17.27
CA PRO A 130 -9.33 -5.20 17.51
C PRO A 130 -9.98 -5.71 16.22
N ILE A 131 -9.88 -4.97 15.13
CA ILE A 131 -10.41 -5.34 13.82
C ILE A 131 -9.74 -6.62 13.31
N LEU A 132 -8.40 -6.66 13.32
CA LEU A 132 -7.63 -7.84 12.92
C LEU A 132 -7.94 -9.04 13.81
N SER A 133 -8.08 -8.83 15.13
CA SER A 133 -8.42 -9.91 16.07
C SER A 133 -9.78 -10.52 15.76
N ARG A 134 -10.75 -9.70 15.40
CA ARG A 134 -12.10 -10.12 15.00
C ARG A 134 -12.07 -10.89 13.67
N ILE A 135 -11.54 -10.29 12.61
CA ILE A 135 -11.56 -10.87 11.26
C ILE A 135 -10.73 -12.15 11.17
N LEU A 136 -9.52 -12.15 11.76
CA LEU A 136 -8.66 -13.34 11.75
C LEU A 136 -9.25 -14.49 12.58
N SER A 137 -10.11 -14.21 13.57
CA SER A 137 -10.81 -15.26 14.31
C SER A 137 -11.87 -15.97 13.47
N GLU A 138 -12.43 -15.32 12.47
CA GLU A 138 -13.35 -15.95 11.51
C GLU A 138 -12.59 -16.79 10.47
N VAL A 139 -11.52 -16.25 9.89
CA VAL A 139 -10.81 -16.90 8.77
C VAL A 139 -9.83 -17.97 9.24
N TYR A 140 -9.13 -17.75 10.34
CA TYR A 140 -8.10 -18.63 10.92
C TYR A 140 -8.56 -19.24 12.26
N ASN A 141 -9.84 -19.57 12.40
CA ASN A 141 -10.48 -20.00 13.63
C ASN A 141 -9.80 -21.21 14.32
N GLN A 142 -9.16 -22.09 13.54
CA GLN A 142 -8.51 -23.31 14.03
C GLN A 142 -7.07 -23.14 14.50
N SER A 143 -6.45 -21.96 14.29
CA SER A 143 -5.03 -21.74 14.60
C SER A 143 -4.77 -20.41 15.28
N THR A 144 -4.63 -20.43 16.60
CA THR A 144 -4.21 -19.25 17.36
C THR A 144 -2.84 -18.76 16.93
N GLN A 145 -1.91 -19.67 16.60
CA GLN A 145 -0.57 -19.33 16.13
C GLN A 145 -0.65 -18.51 14.84
N LYS A 146 -1.38 -18.95 13.81
CA LYS A 146 -1.53 -18.21 12.54
C LYS A 146 -2.19 -16.85 12.76
N LYS A 147 -3.22 -16.76 13.61
CA LYS A 147 -3.85 -15.47 13.95
C LYS A 147 -2.87 -14.47 14.53
N VAL A 148 -2.06 -14.90 15.50
CA VAL A 148 -1.06 -14.04 16.14
C VAL A 148 0.00 -13.62 15.13
N MET A 149 0.54 -14.56 14.38
CA MET A 149 1.59 -14.35 13.39
C MET A 149 1.16 -13.36 12.29
N ILE A 150 0.01 -13.61 11.63
CA ILE A 150 -0.52 -12.75 10.57
C ILE A 150 -0.81 -11.34 11.12
N ARG A 151 -1.42 -11.26 12.30
CA ARG A 151 -1.70 -9.96 12.94
C ARG A 151 -0.42 -9.19 13.26
N SER A 152 0.59 -9.85 13.83
CA SER A 152 1.86 -9.20 14.19
C SER A 152 2.59 -8.67 12.96
N LEU A 153 2.62 -9.47 11.88
CA LEU A 153 3.24 -9.09 10.62
C LEU A 153 2.48 -7.93 9.93
N ALA A 154 1.15 -7.95 9.95
CA ALA A 154 0.33 -6.84 9.47
C ALA A 154 0.59 -5.55 10.28
N MET A 155 0.76 -5.66 11.60
CA MET A 155 1.09 -4.53 12.46
C MET A 155 2.49 -3.97 12.20
N GLU A 156 3.48 -4.82 11.88
CA GLU A 156 4.80 -4.36 11.43
C GLU A 156 4.68 -3.55 10.13
N ALA A 157 3.90 -4.05 9.16
CA ALA A 157 3.66 -3.35 7.92
C ALA A 157 3.00 -1.97 8.15
N ILE A 158 2.01 -1.91 9.05
CA ILE A 158 1.36 -0.64 9.45
C ILE A 158 2.37 0.30 10.12
N ALA A 159 3.17 -0.18 11.08
CA ALA A 159 4.16 0.63 11.80
C ALA A 159 5.22 1.22 10.88
N GLY A 160 5.64 0.45 9.87
CA GLY A 160 6.78 0.76 9.02
C GLY A 160 6.47 1.46 7.71
N HIS A 161 5.18 1.57 7.31
CA HIS A 161 4.83 2.03 5.96
C HIS A 161 5.37 3.42 5.59
N MET A 162 5.58 4.30 6.58
CA MET A 162 6.16 5.63 6.37
C MET A 162 7.67 5.62 6.04
N GLY A 163 8.39 4.52 6.32
CA GLY A 163 9.84 4.46 6.15
C GLY A 163 10.64 5.15 7.25
N THR A 164 9.98 5.62 8.30
CA THR A 164 10.60 6.29 9.46
C THR A 164 11.00 5.32 10.57
N ARG A 165 10.49 4.09 10.53
CA ARG A 165 10.77 3.01 11.48
C ARG A 165 11.43 1.85 10.76
N THR A 166 12.38 1.20 11.43
CA THR A 166 13.01 -0.02 10.90
C THR A 166 12.00 -1.14 10.84
N ILE A 167 11.93 -1.81 9.71
CA ILE A 167 11.15 -3.01 9.45
C ILE A 167 12.09 -4.18 9.13
N HIS A 168 11.62 -5.40 9.35
CA HIS A 168 12.46 -6.59 9.26
C HIS A 168 11.94 -7.62 8.25
N SER A 169 10.62 -7.63 7.99
CA SER A 169 9.98 -8.57 7.07
C SER A 169 9.91 -8.04 5.63
N LEU A 170 9.97 -8.94 4.66
CA LEU A 170 9.72 -8.62 3.25
C LEU A 170 8.29 -8.09 3.07
N GLU A 171 7.34 -8.66 3.78
CA GLU A 171 5.93 -8.33 3.76
C GLU A 171 5.69 -6.85 4.13
N ALA A 172 6.33 -6.37 5.20
CA ALA A 172 6.25 -4.96 5.58
C ALA A 172 6.92 -4.06 4.52
N GLY A 173 8.05 -4.49 3.95
CA GLY A 173 8.70 -3.77 2.85
C GLY A 173 7.84 -3.66 1.59
N ILE A 174 7.08 -4.69 1.25
CA ILE A 174 6.14 -4.65 0.13
C ILE A 174 5.04 -3.62 0.37
N VAL A 175 4.43 -3.58 1.55
CA VAL A 175 3.39 -2.58 1.88
C VAL A 175 3.97 -1.16 1.85
N GLN A 176 5.16 -0.95 2.41
CA GLN A 176 5.86 0.33 2.43
C GLN A 176 6.10 0.88 1.02
N VAL A 177 6.56 0.05 0.10
CA VAL A 177 6.80 0.44 -1.29
C VAL A 177 5.49 0.63 -2.05
N ALA A 178 4.51 -0.26 -1.84
CA ALA A 178 3.20 -0.19 -2.49
C ALA A 178 2.46 1.10 -2.14
N ASP A 179 2.56 1.59 -0.89
CA ASP A 179 2.05 2.90 -0.48
C ASP A 179 2.78 4.03 -1.22
N GLY A 180 4.11 3.98 -1.31
CA GLY A 180 4.90 4.93 -2.11
C GLY A 180 4.50 4.95 -3.60
N CYS A 181 3.99 3.85 -4.14
CA CYS A 181 3.53 3.75 -5.53
C CYS A 181 2.17 4.43 -5.79
N ASP A 182 1.38 4.78 -4.78
CA ASP A 182 0.13 5.53 -5.00
C ASP A 182 0.38 7.05 -5.03
N MET A 183 1.18 7.49 -5.98
CA MET A 183 1.59 8.88 -6.18
C MET A 183 0.90 9.59 -7.37
N LYS A 184 -0.10 8.97 -8.00
CA LYS A 184 -0.73 9.48 -9.21
C LYS A 184 -1.50 10.78 -8.99
N LYS A 185 -1.57 11.59 -10.05
CA LYS A 185 -2.29 12.87 -10.19
C LYS A 185 -3.70 12.90 -9.55
N GLY A 186 -4.41 11.77 -9.57
CA GLY A 186 -5.75 11.65 -8.99
C GLY A 186 -5.80 11.84 -7.47
N ARG A 187 -4.71 11.56 -6.75
CA ARG A 187 -4.63 11.68 -5.29
C ARG A 187 -4.60 13.14 -4.81
N ALA A 188 -4.02 14.04 -5.60
CA ALA A 188 -3.95 15.48 -5.33
C ALA A 188 -5.16 16.25 -5.88
N ARG A 189 -6.00 15.64 -6.72
CA ARG A 189 -7.06 16.33 -7.45
C ARG A 189 -8.16 16.92 -6.56
N ILE A 190 -8.60 16.19 -5.54
CA ILE A 190 -9.69 16.64 -4.66
C ILE A 190 -9.24 17.78 -3.74
N PRO A 191 -8.08 17.68 -3.04
CA PRO A 191 -7.54 18.79 -2.28
C PRO A 191 -7.38 20.07 -3.09
N LEU A 192 -6.91 19.96 -4.33
CA LEU A 192 -6.75 21.10 -5.25
C LEU A 192 -8.08 21.73 -5.64
N ALA A 193 -9.12 20.93 -5.92
CA ALA A 193 -10.44 21.42 -6.25
C ALA A 193 -11.09 22.16 -5.07
N ILE A 194 -10.88 21.69 -3.84
CA ILE A 194 -11.41 22.33 -2.61
C ILE A 194 -10.63 23.60 -2.27
N ALA A 195 -9.30 23.61 -2.47
CA ALA A 195 -8.45 24.75 -2.13
C ALA A 195 -8.43 25.86 -3.21
N GLY A 196 -9.07 25.64 -4.37
CA GLY A 196 -9.03 26.58 -5.48
C GLY A 196 -7.67 26.65 -6.21
N GLY A 197 -6.80 25.68 -5.95
CA GLY A 197 -5.46 25.54 -6.52
C GLY A 197 -4.39 25.14 -5.50
N PRO A 198 -3.20 24.71 -5.94
CA PRO A 198 -2.11 24.37 -5.03
C PRO A 198 -1.64 25.62 -4.27
N ARG A 199 -1.29 25.43 -3.00
CA ARG A 199 -0.66 26.51 -2.22
C ARG A 199 0.70 26.82 -2.82
N ILE A 200 1.03 28.10 -2.95
CA ILE A 200 2.36 28.53 -3.40
C ILE A 200 3.42 27.90 -2.49
N GLY A 201 4.35 27.11 -3.09
CA GLY A 201 5.42 26.42 -2.37
C GLY A 201 5.10 24.99 -1.89
N ASP A 202 3.93 24.45 -2.14
CA ASP A 202 3.61 23.05 -1.83
C ASP A 202 4.15 22.10 -2.91
N ILE A 203 5.44 21.75 -2.80
CA ILE A 203 6.14 20.89 -3.75
C ILE A 203 5.50 19.50 -3.85
N HIS A 204 4.92 18.96 -2.77
CA HIS A 204 4.26 17.65 -2.78
C HIS A 204 3.04 17.64 -3.69
N GLN A 205 2.21 18.68 -3.66
CA GLN A 205 1.04 18.78 -4.54
C GLN A 205 1.45 19.00 -6.00
N TYR A 206 2.41 19.89 -6.24
CA TYR A 206 2.91 20.17 -7.61
C TYR A 206 3.56 18.95 -8.25
N SER A 207 4.42 18.27 -7.51
CA SER A 207 5.12 17.07 -8.02
C SER A 207 4.18 15.90 -8.27
N ALA A 208 3.19 15.68 -7.42
CA ALA A 208 2.16 14.65 -7.65
C ALA A 208 1.34 14.91 -8.92
N HIS A 209 1.11 16.18 -9.29
CA HIS A 209 0.44 16.53 -10.53
C HIS A 209 1.25 16.18 -11.79
N ALA A 210 2.57 16.15 -11.69
CA ALA A 210 3.44 15.79 -12.80
C ALA A 210 3.48 14.28 -13.09
N ILE A 211 3.00 13.44 -12.17
CA ILE A 211 2.97 11.98 -12.37
C ILE A 211 1.77 11.59 -13.23
N GLU A 212 2.03 11.11 -14.43
CA GLU A 212 1.00 10.67 -15.38
C GLU A 212 0.63 9.20 -15.21
N GLY A 213 1.61 8.36 -14.91
CA GLY A 213 1.44 6.93 -14.76
C GLY A 213 2.44 6.29 -13.83
N LEU A 214 2.07 5.13 -13.30
CA LEU A 214 2.97 4.23 -12.60
C LEU A 214 2.57 2.81 -12.97
N ALA A 215 3.56 2.01 -13.37
CA ALA A 215 3.41 0.58 -13.66
C ALA A 215 4.29 -0.24 -12.72
N ILE A 216 3.73 -1.36 -12.24
CA ILE A 216 4.43 -2.39 -11.46
C ILE A 216 4.37 -3.66 -12.30
N GLU A 217 5.52 -4.14 -12.73
CA GLU A 217 5.63 -5.25 -13.67
C GLU A 217 6.85 -6.13 -13.35
N ALA A 218 6.99 -7.26 -14.03
CA ALA A 218 8.19 -8.09 -13.89
C ALA A 218 9.44 -7.33 -14.36
N GLY A 219 10.47 -7.33 -13.53
CA GLY A 219 11.73 -6.69 -13.87
C GLY A 219 12.63 -7.58 -14.74
N LYS A 220 13.71 -7.01 -15.22
CA LYS A 220 14.70 -7.72 -16.05
C LYS A 220 15.80 -8.36 -15.21
N GLU A 221 16.27 -7.67 -14.20
CA GLU A 221 17.36 -8.11 -13.32
C GLU A 221 16.84 -8.49 -11.94
N LYS A 222 15.74 -7.84 -11.49
CA LYS A 222 15.10 -8.09 -10.21
C LYS A 222 13.63 -8.47 -10.40
N PRO A 223 12.98 -9.13 -9.43
CA PRO A 223 11.59 -9.57 -9.55
C PRO A 223 10.59 -8.49 -9.94
N ILE A 224 10.77 -7.28 -9.40
CA ILE A 224 9.82 -6.18 -9.52
C ILE A 224 10.46 -5.01 -10.26
N SER A 225 9.81 -4.51 -11.29
CA SER A 225 10.14 -3.24 -11.95
C SER A 225 9.03 -2.23 -11.67
N ILE A 226 9.41 -1.06 -11.16
CA ILE A 226 8.52 0.08 -10.98
C ILE A 226 8.92 1.15 -11.98
N ARG A 227 7.98 1.55 -12.84
CA ARG A 227 8.16 2.59 -13.86
C ARG A 227 7.23 3.75 -13.56
N VAL A 228 7.80 4.95 -13.48
CA VAL A 228 7.07 6.19 -13.21
C VAL A 228 7.14 7.09 -14.43
N ASP A 229 6.00 7.34 -15.05
CA ASP A 229 5.87 8.27 -16.18
C ASP A 229 5.49 9.66 -15.66
N MET A 230 6.20 10.69 -16.12
CA MET A 230 5.96 12.06 -15.69
C MET A 230 6.01 13.05 -16.85
N SER A 231 5.21 14.12 -16.72
CA SER A 231 5.08 15.19 -17.73
C SER A 231 6.08 16.34 -17.53
N SER A 232 6.75 16.41 -16.37
CA SER A 232 7.75 17.45 -16.08
C SER A 232 8.74 16.99 -15.01
N GLU A 233 9.89 17.64 -14.95
CA GLU A 233 10.96 17.35 -13.98
C GLU A 233 10.54 17.53 -12.52
N VAL A 234 9.50 18.30 -12.24
CA VAL A 234 8.96 18.45 -10.88
C VAL A 234 8.49 17.10 -10.32
N GLY A 235 8.08 16.15 -11.18
CA GLY A 235 7.73 14.78 -10.79
C GLY A 235 8.89 13.99 -10.18
N LEU A 236 10.14 14.35 -10.48
CA LEU A 236 11.33 13.72 -9.89
C LEU A 236 11.31 13.78 -8.36
N PHE A 237 10.74 14.85 -7.78
CA PHE A 237 10.58 14.95 -6.33
C PHE A 237 9.79 13.76 -5.74
N GLN A 238 8.70 13.32 -6.40
CA GLN A 238 7.95 12.14 -5.93
C GLN A 238 8.76 10.85 -6.05
N VAL A 239 9.59 10.76 -7.08
CA VAL A 239 10.46 9.58 -7.26
C VAL A 239 11.60 9.58 -6.24
N GLU A 240 12.31 10.68 -6.09
CA GLU A 240 13.55 10.76 -5.29
C GLU A 240 13.28 10.91 -3.79
N GLU A 241 12.36 11.79 -3.41
CA GLU A 241 12.12 12.10 -1.99
C GLU A 241 11.02 11.22 -1.34
N VAL A 242 10.16 10.61 -2.14
CA VAL A 242 9.09 9.77 -1.59
C VAL A 242 9.36 8.29 -1.88
N LEU A 243 9.35 7.87 -3.15
CA LEU A 243 9.39 6.46 -3.51
C LEU A 243 10.77 5.84 -3.25
N LEU A 244 11.84 6.49 -3.72
CA LEU A 244 13.21 6.00 -3.57
C LEU A 244 13.60 5.87 -2.09
N ASN A 245 13.21 6.84 -1.26
CA ASN A 245 13.46 6.80 0.18
C ASN A 245 12.74 5.62 0.85
N LYS A 246 11.47 5.34 0.48
CA LYS A 246 10.73 4.17 0.97
C LYS A 246 11.38 2.86 0.52
N ILE A 247 11.82 2.76 -0.74
CA ILE A 247 12.53 1.57 -1.23
C ILE A 247 13.88 1.43 -0.50
N ALA A 248 14.64 2.50 -0.36
CA ALA A 248 15.99 2.48 0.21
C ALA A 248 16.02 2.10 1.70
N SER A 249 15.00 2.52 2.46
CA SER A 249 14.85 2.20 3.90
C SER A 249 14.19 0.85 4.15
N GLY A 250 13.58 0.24 3.12
CA GLY A 250 12.77 -0.98 3.25
C GLY A 250 13.53 -2.27 2.94
N THR A 251 12.97 -3.37 3.39
CA THR A 251 13.48 -4.75 3.20
C THR A 251 13.28 -5.27 1.77
N ALA A 252 12.41 -4.65 0.98
CA ALA A 252 12.13 -5.05 -0.41
C ALA A 252 13.15 -4.51 -1.44
N LYS A 253 14.11 -3.66 -1.05
CA LYS A 253 15.07 -2.97 -1.94
C LYS A 253 15.80 -3.90 -2.90
N SER A 254 16.26 -5.05 -2.43
CA SER A 254 17.01 -6.01 -3.24
C SER A 254 16.20 -6.64 -4.37
N TYR A 255 14.87 -6.52 -4.34
CA TYR A 255 13.94 -7.13 -5.28
C TYR A 255 13.34 -6.13 -6.28
N ILE A 256 13.73 -4.84 -6.21
CA ILE A 256 13.09 -3.77 -6.97
C ILE A 256 14.07 -3.05 -7.91
N GLU A 257 13.67 -2.90 -9.17
CA GLU A 257 14.21 -1.95 -10.14
C GLU A 257 13.29 -0.74 -10.18
N LEU A 258 13.87 0.48 -10.21
CA LEU A 258 13.10 1.73 -10.30
C LEU A 258 13.55 2.54 -11.51
N TYR A 259 12.59 2.93 -12.33
CA TYR A 259 12.79 3.76 -13.52
C TYR A 259 11.87 4.97 -13.50
N ALA A 260 12.39 6.12 -13.92
CA ALA A 260 11.63 7.34 -14.19
C ALA A 260 11.71 7.70 -15.67
N ILE A 261 10.58 8.08 -16.25
CA ILE A 261 10.45 8.42 -17.67
C ILE A 261 9.84 9.80 -17.78
N LEU A 262 10.57 10.74 -18.39
CA LEU A 262 10.11 12.11 -18.60
C LEU A 262 9.59 12.25 -20.03
N ASN A 263 8.33 12.67 -20.20
CA ASN A 263 7.69 12.94 -21.50
C ASN A 263 7.86 11.82 -22.54
N GLY A 264 7.79 10.55 -22.10
CA GLY A 264 7.99 9.41 -23.00
C GLY A 264 9.42 9.24 -23.53
N GLY A 265 10.40 9.92 -22.93
CA GLY A 265 11.82 9.82 -23.28
C GLY A 265 12.48 8.54 -22.77
N GLU A 266 13.82 8.52 -22.78
CA GLU A 266 14.57 7.37 -22.30
C GLU A 266 14.40 7.15 -20.79
N PRO A 267 14.20 5.90 -20.32
CA PRO A 267 14.07 5.60 -18.91
C PRO A 267 15.38 5.88 -18.14
N LYS A 268 15.31 6.74 -17.13
CA LYS A 268 16.40 6.93 -16.16
C LYS A 268 16.26 5.86 -15.07
N ARG A 269 17.27 5.01 -14.91
CA ARG A 269 17.33 3.99 -13.86
C ARG A 269 17.84 4.61 -12.56
N TYR A 270 17.17 4.27 -11.45
CA TYR A 270 17.53 4.67 -10.07
C TYR A 270 18.03 3.49 -9.22
N LEU A 271 17.54 2.27 -9.50
CA LEU A 271 17.91 1.02 -8.78
C LEU A 271 18.06 -0.15 -9.75
#